data_c5e4d4a2eb02dd73bfe051c4c4ec8062
#
_entry.id   c5e4d4a2eb02dd73bfe051c4c4ec8062
#
_cell.length_a   1.000
_cell.length_b   1.000
_cell.length_c   1.000
_cell.angle_alpha   90.00
_cell.angle_beta   90.00
_cell.angle_gamma   90.00
#
_symmetry.space_group_name_H-M   'P 1'
#
loop_
_entity.id
_entity.type
_entity.pdbx_description
1 polymer ?
#
loop_
_entity_poly.entity_id
_entity_poly.type
_entity_poly.pdbx_seq_one_letter_code
_entity_poly.pdbx_strand_id
1 'polypeptide(L)'
;HKVTREYIKKEYLKEPKTFKADEEFLIGDIKITPYLCDHSAFDSHMFLLECEGKKILYTGDFRSNGRKFFQSLLNKLPKVDALITEGTNLSNDKIGKINLTEKELEKKGIELLEGNDRPVFVLMAGTNIDRIVTFYKIANATKRLFLLDTYAGKITDTIGGNIPNPRTFSNVRIFLTNQDKYEILKNYP
;
A
#
# COMPACT_ATOMS: atom_id res chain seq x y z
N HIS A 1 7.57 -7.86 6.99
CA HIS A 1 6.19 -8.05 6.54
C HIS A 1 6.05 -9.31 5.68
N LYS A 2 4.87 -9.98 5.67
CA LYS A 2 4.63 -11.21 4.89
C LYS A 2 4.97 -11.04 3.40
N VAL A 3 4.55 -9.93 2.79
CA VAL A 3 4.82 -9.61 1.38
C VAL A 3 6.32 -9.48 1.14
N THR A 4 7.04 -8.78 2.00
CA THR A 4 8.50 -8.62 1.89
C THR A 4 9.21 -9.97 1.94
N ARG A 5 8.81 -10.87 2.84
CA ARG A 5 9.38 -12.23 2.95
C ARG A 5 9.20 -13.07 1.68
N GLU A 6 8.10 -12.88 0.98
CA GLU A 6 7.80 -13.62 -0.25
C GLU A 6 8.69 -13.18 -1.44
N TYR A 7 9.07 -11.89 -1.47
CA TYR A 7 9.75 -11.29 -2.64
C TYR A 7 11.24 -11.00 -2.44
N ILE A 8 11.72 -10.96 -1.20
CA ILE A 8 13.17 -10.86 -0.95
C ILE A 8 13.77 -12.27 -0.96
N LYS A 9 14.85 -12.44 -1.70
CA LYS A 9 15.60 -13.71 -1.71
C LYS A 9 15.97 -14.08 -0.28
N LYS A 10 15.74 -15.34 0.10
CA LYS A 10 16.01 -15.86 1.45
C LYS A 10 17.44 -15.64 1.92
N GLU A 11 18.39 -15.58 0.99
CA GLU A 11 19.80 -15.33 1.27
C GLU A 11 20.11 -13.97 1.92
N TYR A 12 19.21 -12.97 1.73
CA TYR A 12 19.33 -11.64 2.33
C TYR A 12 18.58 -11.48 3.66
N LEU A 13 17.77 -12.47 4.03
CA LEU A 13 16.94 -12.43 5.23
C LEU A 13 17.34 -13.58 6.18
N LYS A 14 18.40 -13.40 6.95
CA LYS A 14 18.84 -14.44 7.90
C LYS A 14 17.80 -14.64 9.01
N GLU A 15 17.38 -13.58 9.69
CA GLU A 15 16.39 -13.64 10.78
C GLU A 15 15.55 -12.35 10.81
N PRO A 16 14.52 -12.20 9.96
CA PRO A 16 13.72 -11.00 9.97
C PRO A 16 12.88 -10.92 11.24
N LYS A 17 13.06 -9.86 12.01
CA LYS A 17 12.17 -9.50 13.10
C LYS A 17 10.95 -8.75 12.56
N THR A 18 9.81 -8.94 13.18
CA THR A 18 8.57 -8.23 12.86
C THR A 18 8.23 -7.27 14.00
N PHE A 19 7.54 -6.21 13.67
CA PHE A 19 6.98 -5.25 14.61
C PHE A 19 5.51 -4.99 14.25
N LYS A 20 4.77 -4.35 15.14
CA LYS A 20 3.40 -3.91 14.89
C LYS A 20 3.29 -2.40 15.16
N ALA A 21 2.31 -1.77 14.50
CA ALA A 21 2.00 -0.38 14.75
C ALA A 21 1.66 -0.16 16.23
N ASP A 22 2.09 0.97 16.77
CA ASP A 22 1.87 1.41 18.15
C ASP A 22 2.49 0.48 19.24
N GLU A 23 3.26 -0.58 18.86
CA GLU A 23 3.99 -1.43 19.80
C GLU A 23 5.48 -1.04 19.84
N GLU A 24 5.96 -0.60 20.99
CA GLU A 24 7.36 -0.19 21.20
C GLU A 24 8.32 -1.40 21.21
N PHE A 25 9.51 -1.22 20.67
CA PHE A 25 10.61 -2.18 20.77
C PHE A 25 11.96 -1.48 20.91
N LEU A 26 12.99 -2.22 21.32
CA LEU A 26 14.34 -1.70 21.53
C LEU A 26 15.31 -2.24 20.46
N ILE A 27 16.20 -1.35 20.01
CA ILE A 27 17.43 -1.71 19.30
C ILE A 27 18.60 -1.07 20.06
N GLY A 28 19.34 -1.89 20.82
CA GLY A 28 20.28 -1.36 21.81
C GLY A 28 19.53 -0.51 22.83
N ASP A 29 20.00 0.71 23.06
CA ASP A 29 19.40 1.68 23.98
C ASP A 29 18.34 2.59 23.31
N ILE A 30 18.11 2.42 22.02
CA ILE A 30 17.13 3.21 21.27
C ILE A 30 15.76 2.55 21.36
N LYS A 31 14.79 3.26 21.92
CA LYS A 31 13.39 2.90 21.91
C LYS A 31 12.76 3.33 20.58
N ILE A 32 12.05 2.44 19.92
CA ILE A 32 11.43 2.68 18.62
C ILE A 32 9.93 2.41 18.70
N THR A 33 9.13 3.40 18.33
CA THR A 33 7.67 3.27 18.20
C THR A 33 7.27 3.43 16.74
N PRO A 34 6.75 2.37 16.08
CA PRO A 34 6.24 2.45 14.72
C PRO A 34 4.82 2.99 14.69
N TYR A 35 4.56 4.01 13.89
CA TYR A 35 3.22 4.57 13.67
C TYR A 35 2.76 4.25 12.24
N LEU A 36 1.59 3.62 12.09
CA LEU A 36 1.02 3.38 10.77
C LEU A 36 0.76 4.71 10.06
N CYS A 37 1.33 4.89 8.87
CA CYS A 37 1.16 6.12 8.09
C CYS A 37 0.35 5.87 6.81
N ASP A 38 -0.18 6.95 6.25
CA ASP A 38 -0.81 6.92 4.94
C ASP A 38 0.25 6.93 3.84
N HIS A 39 0.32 5.85 3.10
CA HIS A 39 1.11 5.66 1.89
C HIS A 39 0.44 4.63 0.99
N SER A 40 0.87 4.54 -0.27
CA SER A 40 0.27 3.65 -1.26
C SER A 40 0.43 2.16 -0.93
N ALA A 41 1.55 1.80 -0.32
CA ALA A 41 1.83 0.44 0.09
C ALA A 41 1.04 0.05 1.36
N PHE A 42 0.74 -1.23 1.48
CA PHE A 42 0.14 -1.76 2.69
C PHE A 42 1.13 -1.72 3.86
N ASP A 43 0.65 -1.32 5.03
CA ASP A 43 1.41 -1.38 6.27
C ASP A 43 2.69 -0.50 6.28
N SER A 44 2.61 0.70 5.73
CA SER A 44 3.68 1.69 5.78
C SER A 44 3.72 2.38 7.14
N HIS A 45 4.94 2.63 7.65
CA HIS A 45 5.13 3.19 9.00
C HIS A 45 6.10 4.36 9.01
N MET A 46 5.83 5.31 9.92
CA MET A 46 6.80 6.25 10.45
C MET A 46 7.41 5.67 11.72
N PHE A 47 8.61 6.09 12.09
CA PHE A 47 9.28 5.62 13.29
C PHE A 47 9.65 6.79 14.20
N LEU A 48 9.18 6.73 15.43
CA LEU A 48 9.67 7.57 16.51
C LEU A 48 10.85 6.86 17.18
N LEU A 49 11.99 7.52 17.23
CA LEU A 49 13.20 7.05 17.90
C LEU A 49 13.43 7.89 19.15
N GLU A 50 13.63 7.23 20.28
CA GLU A 50 13.86 7.89 21.57
C GLU A 50 15.12 7.32 22.21
N CYS A 51 16.06 8.21 22.57
CA CYS A 51 17.29 7.86 23.27
C CYS A 51 17.80 9.09 24.05
N GLU A 52 18.32 8.88 25.26
CA GLU A 52 18.90 9.94 26.10
C GLU A 52 17.98 11.18 26.28
N GLY A 53 16.67 10.95 26.39
CA GLY A 53 15.67 12.01 26.52
C GLY A 53 15.40 12.81 25.24
N LYS A 54 16.01 12.44 24.10
CA LYS A 54 15.77 13.04 22.80
C LYS A 54 14.82 12.20 21.95
N LYS A 55 14.04 12.88 21.09
CA LYS A 55 13.05 12.28 20.21
C LYS A 55 13.26 12.69 18.77
N ILE A 56 13.36 11.73 17.88
CA ILE A 56 13.48 11.94 16.43
C ILE A 56 12.33 11.22 15.75
N LEU A 57 11.58 11.91 14.90
CA LEU A 57 10.60 11.27 14.03
C LEU A 57 11.18 11.09 12.62
N TYR A 58 11.24 9.86 12.16
CA TYR A 58 11.56 9.50 10.77
C TYR A 58 10.29 9.12 10.03
N THR A 59 9.89 9.90 9.04
CA THR A 59 8.59 9.70 8.38
C THR A 59 8.61 8.59 7.33
N GLY A 60 9.76 8.30 6.70
CA GLY A 60 9.74 7.59 5.43
C GLY A 60 8.86 8.32 4.42
N ASP A 61 8.38 7.61 3.41
CA ASP A 61 7.43 8.14 2.43
C ASP A 61 6.01 8.16 3.01
N PHE A 62 5.31 9.26 2.86
CA PHE A 62 3.92 9.39 3.33
C PHE A 62 3.08 10.30 2.41
N ARG A 63 1.78 10.26 2.60
CA ARG A 63 0.81 11.14 1.94
C ARG A 63 -0.39 11.38 2.86
N SER A 64 -1.28 12.30 2.48
CA SER A 64 -2.49 12.62 3.26
C SER A 64 -3.78 12.41 2.46
N ASN A 65 -3.67 11.92 1.22
CA ASN A 65 -4.79 11.78 0.29
C ASN A 65 -5.18 10.31 0.01
N GLY A 66 -4.63 9.37 0.76
CA GLY A 66 -4.95 7.95 0.67
C GLY A 66 -6.18 7.55 1.47
N ARG A 67 -6.21 6.28 1.89
CA ARG A 67 -7.34 5.69 2.63
C ARG A 67 -7.15 5.69 4.15
N LYS A 68 -5.94 5.93 4.63
CA LYS A 68 -5.64 6.01 6.07
C LYS A 68 -5.85 7.45 6.56
N PHE A 69 -6.42 7.58 7.75
CA PHE A 69 -6.72 8.91 8.33
C PHE A 69 -5.45 9.60 8.84
N PHE A 70 -4.86 10.43 7.99
CA PHE A 70 -3.62 11.15 8.31
C PHE A 70 -3.75 12.06 9.54
N GLN A 71 -4.91 12.72 9.73
CA GLN A 71 -5.15 13.55 10.90
C GLN A 71 -5.12 12.76 12.21
N SER A 72 -5.64 11.52 12.22
CA SER A 72 -5.54 10.63 13.39
C SER A 72 -4.11 10.28 13.74
N LEU A 73 -3.25 10.12 12.74
CA LEU A 73 -1.83 9.91 12.96
C LEU A 73 -1.19 11.16 13.59
N LEU A 74 -1.43 12.35 13.04
CA LEU A 74 -0.88 13.59 13.58
C LEU A 74 -1.25 13.81 15.06
N ASN A 75 -2.46 13.45 15.45
CA ASN A 75 -2.92 13.58 16.84
C ASN A 75 -2.22 12.59 17.80
N LYS A 76 -1.65 11.51 17.30
CA LYS A 76 -0.88 10.53 18.10
C LYS A 76 0.58 10.90 18.26
N LEU A 77 1.14 11.66 17.30
CA LEU A 77 2.58 11.96 17.31
C LEU A 77 2.94 12.93 18.44
N PRO A 78 3.97 12.62 19.23
CA PRO A 78 4.44 13.53 20.27
C PRO A 78 5.23 14.70 19.66
N LYS A 79 5.50 15.72 20.48
CA LYS A 79 6.52 16.71 20.14
C LYS A 79 7.88 16.03 20.04
N VAL A 80 8.66 16.39 19.03
CA VAL A 80 9.98 15.81 18.75
C VAL A 80 11.06 16.89 18.72
N ASP A 81 12.30 16.52 19.04
CA ASP A 81 13.47 17.39 18.95
C ASP A 81 13.94 17.55 17.50
N ALA A 82 13.78 16.52 16.68
CA ALA A 82 14.14 16.54 15.27
C ALA A 82 13.14 15.76 14.41
N LEU A 83 12.97 16.23 13.17
CA LEU A 83 12.13 15.60 12.15
C LEU A 83 12.98 15.29 10.92
N ILE A 84 12.99 14.02 10.51
CA ILE A 84 13.56 13.56 9.23
C ILE A 84 12.39 13.20 8.34
N THR A 85 12.20 13.94 7.28
CA THR A 85 11.03 13.79 6.40
C THR A 85 11.41 13.76 4.93
N GLU A 86 10.57 13.13 4.11
CA GLU A 86 10.66 13.20 2.65
C GLU A 86 10.40 14.61 2.13
N GLY A 87 10.80 14.85 0.86
CA GLY A 87 10.57 16.10 0.15
C GLY A 87 10.14 15.90 -1.30
N THR A 88 9.59 14.75 -1.66
CA THR A 88 9.29 14.34 -3.05
C THR A 88 8.38 15.33 -3.79
N ASN A 89 7.50 16.02 -3.07
CA ASN A 89 6.54 16.98 -3.64
C ASN A 89 6.87 18.46 -3.33
N LEU A 90 8.10 18.75 -2.91
CA LEU A 90 8.54 20.12 -2.62
C LEU A 90 9.11 20.88 -3.85
N SER A 91 9.08 20.29 -5.04
CA SER A 91 9.50 20.98 -6.25
C SER A 91 8.51 22.10 -6.63
N ASN A 92 9.03 23.22 -7.20
CA ASN A 92 8.23 24.41 -7.53
C ASN A 92 7.04 24.13 -8.46
N ASP A 93 7.17 23.15 -9.35
CA ASP A 93 6.11 22.72 -10.27
C ASP A 93 4.98 21.94 -9.60
N LYS A 94 5.21 21.46 -8.37
CA LYS A 94 4.23 20.68 -7.60
C LYS A 94 3.58 21.47 -6.46
N ILE A 95 4.17 22.60 -6.06
CA ILE A 95 3.61 23.46 -5.01
C ILE A 95 2.22 23.94 -5.41
N GLY A 96 1.25 23.77 -4.51
CA GLY A 96 -0.13 24.18 -4.71
C GLY A 96 -0.99 23.22 -5.57
N LYS A 97 -0.42 22.14 -6.13
CA LYS A 97 -1.22 21.11 -6.80
C LYS A 97 -1.91 20.22 -5.78
N ILE A 98 -3.23 20.21 -5.83
CA ILE A 98 -4.04 19.32 -4.97
C ILE A 98 -4.18 17.98 -5.69
N ASN A 99 -3.65 16.93 -5.08
CA ASN A 99 -3.88 15.56 -5.55
C ASN A 99 -5.27 15.08 -5.09
N LEU A 100 -5.98 14.41 -5.99
CA LEU A 100 -7.24 13.78 -5.64
C LEU A 100 -7.03 12.74 -4.53
N THR A 101 -7.97 12.69 -3.60
CA THR A 101 -8.06 11.59 -2.64
C THR A 101 -8.47 10.30 -3.37
N GLU A 102 -8.16 9.15 -2.77
CA GLU A 102 -8.62 7.86 -3.31
C GLU A 102 -10.15 7.77 -3.41
N LYS A 103 -10.89 8.49 -2.54
CA LYS A 103 -12.36 8.57 -2.58
C LYS A 103 -12.86 9.42 -3.76
N GLU A 104 -12.22 10.55 -4.04
CA GLU A 104 -12.57 11.39 -5.20
C GLU A 104 -12.23 10.68 -6.51
N LEU A 105 -11.11 9.94 -6.53
CA LEU A 105 -10.73 9.12 -7.68
C LEU A 105 -11.75 8.00 -7.93
N GLU A 106 -12.21 7.34 -6.86
CA GLU A 106 -13.27 6.34 -6.93
C GLU A 106 -14.53 6.92 -7.56
N LYS A 107 -15.01 8.08 -7.07
CA LYS A 107 -16.17 8.77 -7.62
C LYS A 107 -16.01 9.10 -9.10
N LYS A 108 -14.92 9.78 -9.48
CA LYS A 108 -14.62 10.11 -10.88
C LYS A 108 -14.50 8.88 -11.78
N GLY A 109 -13.92 7.80 -11.26
CA GLY A 109 -13.80 6.55 -12.01
C GLY A 109 -15.17 5.90 -12.29
N ILE A 110 -16.09 5.94 -11.34
CA ILE A 110 -17.46 5.46 -11.53
C ILE A 110 -18.16 6.29 -12.60
N GLU A 111 -18.13 7.62 -12.47
CA GLU A 111 -18.72 8.56 -13.44
C GLU A 111 -18.18 8.35 -14.86
N LEU A 112 -16.84 8.17 -14.99
CA LEU A 112 -16.18 7.94 -16.29
C LEU A 112 -16.60 6.63 -16.96
N LEU A 113 -16.95 5.61 -16.18
CA LEU A 113 -17.33 4.29 -16.69
C LEU A 113 -18.84 4.11 -16.83
N GLU A 114 -19.63 5.07 -16.44
CA GLU A 114 -21.08 5.04 -16.63
C GLU A 114 -21.42 4.97 -18.12
N GLY A 115 -22.26 3.99 -18.51
CA GLY A 115 -22.62 3.75 -19.91
C GLY A 115 -21.51 3.22 -20.81
N ASN A 116 -20.33 2.90 -20.26
CA ASN A 116 -19.23 2.30 -21.04
C ASN A 116 -19.17 0.80 -20.84
N ASP A 117 -19.49 0.01 -21.85
CA ASP A 117 -19.43 -1.46 -21.80
C ASP A 117 -18.10 -2.07 -22.27
N ARG A 118 -17.17 -1.25 -22.71
CA ARG A 118 -15.87 -1.72 -23.24
C ARG A 118 -14.91 -2.13 -22.11
N PRO A 119 -14.00 -3.09 -22.35
CA PRO A 119 -12.91 -3.36 -21.41
C PRO A 119 -12.07 -2.12 -21.13
N VAL A 120 -11.67 -1.94 -19.88
CA VAL A 120 -10.84 -0.83 -19.43
C VAL A 120 -9.53 -1.37 -18.86
N PHE A 121 -8.43 -0.87 -19.37
CA PHE A 121 -7.09 -1.21 -18.89
C PHE A 121 -6.57 -0.12 -17.97
N VAL A 122 -6.02 -0.54 -16.84
CA VAL A 122 -5.48 0.37 -15.82
C VAL A 122 -4.00 0.06 -15.63
N LEU A 123 -3.15 1.06 -15.86
CA LEU A 123 -1.72 0.97 -15.56
C LEU A 123 -1.44 1.55 -14.19
N MET A 124 -0.97 0.71 -13.27
CA MET A 124 -0.61 1.12 -11.90
C MET A 124 0.45 0.20 -11.31
N ALA A 125 1.10 0.64 -10.23
CA ALA A 125 2.01 -0.22 -9.48
C ALA A 125 1.21 -1.31 -8.73
N GLY A 126 1.57 -2.59 -8.90
CA GLY A 126 0.91 -3.72 -8.24
C GLY A 126 1.05 -3.73 -6.71
N THR A 127 1.99 -2.93 -6.16
CA THR A 127 2.15 -2.72 -4.71
C THR A 127 1.31 -1.57 -4.16
N ASN A 128 0.64 -0.79 -5.02
CA ASN A 128 -0.24 0.30 -4.60
C ASN A 128 -1.61 -0.26 -4.18
N ILE A 129 -1.69 -0.73 -2.94
CA ILE A 129 -2.88 -1.41 -2.41
C ILE A 129 -4.08 -0.47 -2.33
N ASP A 130 -3.89 0.79 -1.96
CA ASP A 130 -4.99 1.76 -1.95
C ASP A 130 -5.62 1.93 -3.33
N ARG A 131 -4.79 1.93 -4.38
CA ARG A 131 -5.24 2.04 -5.76
C ARG A 131 -5.95 0.76 -6.24
N ILE A 132 -5.47 -0.42 -5.83
CA ILE A 132 -6.16 -1.71 -6.07
C ILE A 132 -7.57 -1.68 -5.45
N VAL A 133 -7.68 -1.23 -4.20
CA VAL A 133 -8.97 -1.10 -3.52
C VAL A 133 -9.88 -0.08 -4.24
N THR A 134 -9.32 1.02 -4.72
CA THR A 134 -10.07 2.04 -5.46
C THR A 134 -10.65 1.47 -6.76
N PHE A 135 -9.84 0.82 -7.58
CA PHE A 135 -10.31 0.24 -8.84
C PHE A 135 -11.23 -0.97 -8.64
N TYR A 136 -11.01 -1.76 -7.60
CA TYR A 136 -11.97 -2.79 -7.21
C TYR A 136 -13.35 -2.20 -6.90
N LYS A 137 -13.41 -1.11 -6.13
CA LYS A 137 -14.67 -0.45 -5.79
C LYS A 137 -15.36 0.15 -7.02
N ILE A 138 -14.58 0.75 -7.93
CA ILE A 138 -15.10 1.24 -9.22
C ILE A 138 -15.69 0.05 -10.02
N ALA A 139 -14.95 -1.05 -10.16
CA ALA A 139 -15.42 -2.23 -10.88
C ALA A 139 -16.70 -2.81 -10.25
N ASN A 140 -16.76 -2.89 -8.93
CA ASN A 140 -17.93 -3.38 -8.21
C ASN A 140 -19.15 -2.49 -8.41
N ALA A 141 -18.99 -1.16 -8.30
CA ALA A 141 -20.07 -0.18 -8.49
C ALA A 141 -20.60 -0.19 -9.92
N THR A 142 -19.73 -0.44 -10.91
CA THR A 142 -20.08 -0.51 -12.33
C THR A 142 -20.40 -1.95 -12.80
N LYS A 143 -20.57 -2.91 -11.87
CA LYS A 143 -20.89 -4.33 -12.13
C LYS A 143 -19.92 -5.04 -13.07
N ARG A 144 -18.63 -4.70 -12.98
CA ARG A 144 -17.55 -5.27 -13.78
C ARG A 144 -16.76 -6.34 -13.03
N LEU A 145 -16.16 -7.26 -13.74
CA LEU A 145 -15.09 -8.11 -13.20
C LEU A 145 -13.82 -7.26 -13.02
N PHE A 146 -13.16 -7.44 -11.91
CA PHE A 146 -11.87 -6.85 -11.63
C PHE A 146 -10.76 -7.88 -11.89
N LEU A 147 -9.94 -7.62 -12.90
CA LEU A 147 -8.86 -8.50 -13.29
C LEU A 147 -7.53 -7.94 -12.77
N LEU A 148 -6.83 -8.76 -12.01
CA LEU A 148 -5.46 -8.49 -11.56
C LEU A 148 -4.48 -9.30 -12.41
N ASP A 149 -3.28 -8.76 -12.67
CA ASP A 149 -2.18 -9.59 -13.13
C ASP A 149 -1.71 -10.55 -12.02
N THR A 150 -0.87 -11.52 -12.36
CA THR A 150 -0.38 -12.55 -11.45
C THR A 150 0.40 -11.95 -10.27
N TYR A 151 1.16 -10.87 -10.51
CA TYR A 151 1.95 -10.21 -9.47
C TYR A 151 1.06 -9.49 -8.43
N ALA A 152 0.16 -8.62 -8.88
CA ALA A 152 -0.78 -7.93 -8.01
C ALA A 152 -1.72 -8.92 -7.29
N GLY A 153 -2.16 -9.96 -7.99
CA GLY A 153 -2.98 -11.03 -7.42
C GLY A 153 -2.27 -11.78 -6.29
N LYS A 154 -0.99 -12.12 -6.46
CA LYS A 154 -0.18 -12.75 -5.41
C LYS A 154 0.02 -11.84 -4.21
N ILE A 155 0.31 -10.55 -4.43
CA ILE A 155 0.45 -9.57 -3.35
C ILE A 155 -0.83 -9.46 -2.54
N THR A 156 -1.97 -9.26 -3.19
CA THR A 156 -3.26 -9.10 -2.51
C THR A 156 -3.70 -10.37 -1.79
N ASP A 157 -3.43 -11.56 -2.34
CA ASP A 157 -3.67 -12.85 -1.68
C ASP A 157 -2.79 -13.02 -0.44
N THR A 158 -1.51 -12.62 -0.50
CA THR A 158 -0.59 -12.69 0.64
C THR A 158 -1.00 -11.75 1.77
N ILE A 159 -1.51 -10.55 1.46
CA ILE A 159 -2.03 -9.61 2.46
C ILE A 159 -3.32 -10.17 3.06
N GLY A 160 -4.24 -10.63 2.22
CA GLY A 160 -5.53 -11.21 2.64
C GLY A 160 -6.47 -10.20 3.31
N GLY A 161 -7.31 -10.71 4.22
CA GLY A 161 -8.26 -9.89 4.97
C GLY A 161 -9.27 -9.18 4.07
N ASN A 162 -9.45 -7.88 4.29
CA ASN A 162 -10.39 -7.03 3.54
C ASN A 162 -9.79 -6.44 2.25
N ILE A 163 -8.60 -6.90 1.84
CA ILE A 163 -7.99 -6.47 0.58
C ILE A 163 -8.55 -7.33 -0.56
N PRO A 164 -9.05 -6.71 -1.66
CA PRO A 164 -9.60 -7.44 -2.80
C PRO A 164 -8.59 -8.42 -3.38
N ASN A 165 -8.92 -9.70 -3.33
CA ASN A 165 -8.07 -10.78 -3.80
C ASN A 165 -8.91 -11.89 -4.47
N PRO A 166 -8.31 -12.73 -5.33
CA PRO A 166 -9.05 -13.71 -6.12
C PRO A 166 -9.62 -14.88 -5.30
N ARG A 167 -9.20 -15.11 -4.05
CA ARG A 167 -9.71 -16.21 -3.22
C ARG A 167 -11.03 -15.89 -2.55
N THR A 168 -11.17 -14.67 -2.06
CA THR A 168 -12.28 -14.31 -1.16
C THR A 168 -13.26 -13.33 -1.79
N PHE A 169 -12.90 -12.67 -2.89
CA PHE A 169 -13.78 -11.71 -3.57
C PHE A 169 -14.31 -12.28 -4.88
N SER A 170 -15.62 -12.51 -4.94
CA SER A 170 -16.30 -13.23 -6.04
C SER A 170 -16.19 -12.56 -7.41
N ASN A 171 -15.96 -11.25 -7.48
CA ASN A 171 -15.77 -10.49 -8.73
C ASN A 171 -14.31 -10.15 -9.04
N VAL A 172 -13.34 -10.72 -8.32
CA VAL A 172 -11.90 -10.60 -8.61
C VAL A 172 -11.41 -11.86 -9.31
N ARG A 173 -10.61 -11.71 -10.38
CA ARG A 173 -10.00 -12.80 -11.13
C ARG A 173 -8.56 -12.46 -11.48
N ILE A 174 -7.79 -13.47 -11.82
CA ILE A 174 -6.43 -13.31 -12.34
C ILE A 174 -6.47 -13.34 -13.87
N PHE A 175 -5.84 -12.35 -14.47
CA PHE A 175 -5.53 -12.37 -15.88
C PHE A 175 -4.21 -13.10 -16.09
N LEU A 176 -4.26 -14.23 -16.83
CA LEU A 176 -3.07 -15.02 -17.13
C LEU A 176 -2.59 -14.72 -18.56
N THR A 177 -1.34 -14.28 -18.67
CA THR A 177 -0.65 -14.20 -19.95
C THR A 177 -0.29 -15.61 -20.46
N ASN A 178 0.11 -15.71 -21.72
CA ASN A 178 0.58 -17.01 -22.24
C ASN A 178 1.83 -17.50 -21.51
N GLN A 179 2.70 -16.59 -21.07
CA GLN A 179 3.87 -16.94 -20.29
C GLN A 179 3.49 -17.45 -18.90
N ASP A 180 2.55 -16.80 -18.20
CA ASP A 180 2.02 -17.29 -16.92
C ASP A 180 1.46 -18.71 -17.04
N LYS A 181 0.68 -18.97 -18.10
CA LYS A 181 0.13 -20.31 -18.37
C LYS A 181 1.23 -21.34 -18.57
N TYR A 182 2.26 -21.00 -19.33
CA TYR A 182 3.41 -21.87 -19.56
C TYR A 182 4.15 -22.19 -18.26
N GLU A 183 4.45 -21.18 -17.43
CA GLU A 183 5.12 -21.38 -16.15
C GLU A 183 4.28 -22.21 -15.16
N ILE A 184 2.96 -22.00 -15.13
CA ILE A 184 2.06 -22.81 -14.30
C ILE A 184 2.09 -24.26 -14.75
N LEU A 185 1.93 -24.54 -16.04
CA LEU A 185 1.93 -25.91 -16.58
C LEU A 185 3.28 -26.63 -16.40
N LYS A 186 4.39 -25.88 -16.45
CA LYS A 186 5.74 -26.43 -16.22
C LYS A 186 5.96 -26.86 -14.78
N ASN A 187 5.43 -26.10 -13.82
CA ASN A 187 5.66 -26.32 -12.38
C ASN A 187 4.56 -27.16 -11.72
N TYR A 188 3.41 -27.33 -12.35
CA TYR A 188 2.25 -28.09 -11.88
C TYR A 188 1.65 -28.90 -13.04
N PRO A 189 2.37 -29.96 -13.53
CA PRO A 189 1.92 -30.80 -14.63
C PRO A 189 0.66 -31.63 -14.28
#